data_d6d80f92e33622324e55b930372adef2
#
_entry.id   d6d80f92e33622324e55b930372adef2
#
_cell.length_a   1.000
_cell.length_b   1.000
_cell.length_c   1.000
_cell.angle_alpha   90.00
_cell.angle_beta   90.00
_cell.angle_gamma   90.00
#
_symmetry.space_group_name_H-M   'P 1'
#
loop_
_entity.id
_entity.type
_entity.pdbx_description
1 polymer ?
#
loop_
_entity_poly.entity_id
_entity_poly.type
_entity_poly.pdbx_seq_one_letter_code
_entity_poly.pdbx_strand_id
1 'polypeptide(L)'
;ETEITATDTELILHSADILSTIQLPCEWSDEDIDTPVFDSYMDTITNGDEMVKQLLMEFIGVCISNVKGWRMKRALFLVGQGDTGKLQLKSLVERLLGRGNFIGIDLKEIESRFGTGAVYGTRLAGSSDMSFLSVDELKTFKKMTGGDSLFAEFKGQQAFEFTFNGLLWF
;
A
#
# COMPACT_ATOMS: atom_id res chain seq x y z
N GLU A 1 19.43 -9.43 -15.95
CA GLU A 1 18.97 -8.64 -14.78
C GLU A 1 19.50 -7.22 -14.98
N THR A 2 18.63 -6.31 -15.37
CA THR A 2 18.98 -4.90 -15.52
C THR A 2 18.78 -4.27 -14.15
N GLU A 3 19.86 -3.91 -13.50
CA GLU A 3 19.84 -3.09 -12.30
C GLU A 3 19.28 -1.72 -12.66
N ILE A 4 18.08 -1.42 -12.21
CA ILE A 4 17.50 -0.07 -12.34
C ILE A 4 18.18 0.77 -11.26
N THR A 5 19.22 1.48 -11.64
CA THR A 5 19.79 2.53 -10.80
C THR A 5 18.91 3.77 -10.87
N ALA A 6 18.66 4.41 -9.73
CA ALA A 6 17.77 5.56 -9.56
C ALA A 6 18.19 6.84 -10.32
N THR A 7 19.19 6.77 -11.18
CA THR A 7 19.78 7.91 -11.91
C THR A 7 19.11 8.23 -13.26
N ASP A 8 18.16 7.40 -13.71
CA ASP A 8 17.49 7.58 -15.01
C ASP A 8 15.97 7.76 -14.86
N THR A 9 15.56 8.71 -14.02
CA THR A 9 14.14 9.07 -13.91
C THR A 9 13.88 10.27 -14.81
N GLU A 10 13.06 10.09 -15.83
CA GLU A 10 12.63 11.15 -16.73
C GLU A 10 11.15 11.46 -16.51
N LEU A 11 10.81 12.74 -16.35
CA LEU A 11 9.43 13.19 -16.37
C LEU A 11 8.95 13.25 -17.82
N ILE A 12 8.03 12.39 -18.16
CA ILE A 12 7.39 12.38 -19.48
C ILE A 12 5.97 12.93 -19.38
N LEU A 13 5.55 13.65 -20.42
CA LEU A 13 4.17 14.11 -20.51
C LEU A 13 3.22 12.92 -20.58
N HIS A 14 2.07 13.07 -19.91
CA HIS A 14 1.02 12.05 -19.98
C HIS A 14 0.61 11.82 -21.43
N SER A 15 0.60 10.56 -21.86
CA SER A 15 0.21 10.14 -23.20
C SER A 15 -0.77 8.97 -23.10
N ALA A 16 -1.71 8.91 -24.05
CA ALA A 16 -2.61 7.76 -24.18
C ALA A 16 -1.88 6.44 -24.52
N ASP A 17 -0.64 6.52 -24.96
CA ASP A 17 0.21 5.35 -25.22
C ASP A 17 0.71 4.69 -23.92
N ILE A 18 0.65 5.43 -22.80
CA ILE A 18 1.03 4.93 -21.48
C ILE A 18 -0.25 4.57 -20.74
N LEU A 19 -0.59 3.30 -20.76
CA LEU A 19 -1.76 2.78 -20.05
C LEU A 19 -1.46 2.71 -18.55
N SER A 20 -1.96 3.67 -17.78
CA SER A 20 -1.94 3.64 -16.32
C SER A 20 -3.37 3.67 -15.79
N THR A 21 -3.70 2.72 -14.92
CA THR A 21 -4.97 2.69 -14.18
C THR A 21 -4.87 3.37 -12.81
N ILE A 22 -3.68 3.81 -12.44
CA ILE A 22 -3.39 4.45 -11.15
C ILE A 22 -2.83 5.85 -11.43
N GLN A 23 -3.47 6.85 -10.85
CA GLN A 23 -3.02 8.24 -10.89
C GLN A 23 -2.98 8.76 -9.47
N LEU A 24 -1.85 9.38 -9.10
CA LEU A 24 -1.71 10.07 -7.82
C LEU A 24 -2.24 11.50 -7.94
N PRO A 25 -2.97 12.01 -6.93
CA PRO A 25 -3.54 13.37 -6.95
C PRO A 25 -2.53 14.43 -6.47
N CYS A 26 -1.26 14.21 -6.69
CA CYS A 26 -0.19 15.13 -6.32
C CYS A 26 0.71 15.39 -7.53
N GLU A 27 1.24 16.60 -7.60
CA GLU A 27 2.23 16.96 -8.59
C GLU A 27 3.60 16.42 -8.17
N TRP A 28 4.38 16.02 -9.14
CA TRP A 28 5.77 15.70 -8.92
C TRP A 28 6.60 16.98 -8.86
N SER A 29 7.52 17.05 -7.93
CA SER A 29 8.55 18.09 -7.88
C SER A 29 9.91 17.42 -7.67
N ASP A 30 10.90 17.89 -8.38
CA ASP A 30 12.32 17.56 -8.19
C ASP A 30 13.03 18.58 -7.29
N GLU A 31 12.29 19.59 -6.82
CA GLU A 31 12.80 20.55 -5.84
C GLU A 31 12.93 19.88 -4.46
N ASP A 32 14.05 20.16 -3.80
CA ASP A 32 14.26 19.76 -2.41
C ASP A 32 13.41 20.68 -1.51
N ILE A 33 12.27 20.17 -1.06
CA ILE A 33 11.33 20.91 -0.22
C ILE A 33 11.59 20.56 1.23
N ASP A 34 11.92 21.58 2.04
CA ASP A 34 12.06 21.40 3.48
C ASP A 34 10.70 21.02 4.13
N THR A 35 10.69 19.90 4.87
CA THR A 35 9.49 19.34 5.49
C THR A 35 9.59 19.18 7.01
N PRO A 36 9.92 20.26 7.77
CA PRO A 36 10.29 20.15 9.18
C PRO A 36 9.16 19.59 10.05
N VAL A 37 7.90 19.84 9.69
CA VAL A 37 6.75 19.28 10.43
C VAL A 37 6.62 17.78 10.23
N PHE A 38 6.80 17.32 9.00
CA PHE A 38 6.77 15.89 8.68
C PHE A 38 7.97 15.16 9.31
N ASP A 39 9.15 15.74 9.25
CA ASP A 39 10.36 15.16 9.82
C ASP A 39 10.24 15.01 11.34
N SER A 40 9.81 16.06 12.03
CA SER A 40 9.55 16.03 13.48
C SER A 40 8.47 15.00 13.85
N TYR A 41 7.43 14.86 13.01
CA TYR A 41 6.40 13.85 13.19
C TYR A 41 6.97 12.44 13.04
N MET A 42 7.77 12.19 11.99
CA MET A 42 8.42 10.89 11.77
C MET A 42 9.35 10.53 12.91
N ASP A 43 10.16 11.47 13.41
CA ASP A 43 11.03 11.27 14.57
C ASP A 43 10.21 10.89 15.82
N THR A 44 9.06 11.52 16.01
CA THR A 44 8.18 11.24 17.14
C THR A 44 7.59 9.83 17.08
N ILE A 45 7.04 9.41 15.93
CA ILE A 45 6.38 8.09 15.80
C ILE A 45 7.37 6.93 15.77
N THR A 46 8.60 7.18 15.37
CA THR A 46 9.68 6.18 15.36
C THR A 46 10.56 6.23 16.61
N ASN A 47 10.28 7.16 17.53
CA ASN A 47 11.11 7.43 18.71
C ASN A 47 12.59 7.68 18.34
N GLY A 48 12.82 8.37 17.20
CA GLY A 48 14.16 8.67 16.68
C GLY A 48 14.92 7.46 16.12
N ASP A 49 14.27 6.33 15.90
CA ASP A 49 14.89 5.17 15.26
C ASP A 49 14.95 5.36 13.73
N GLU A 50 16.14 5.68 13.23
CA GLU A 50 16.39 5.92 11.81
C GLU A 50 16.12 4.69 10.93
N MET A 51 16.34 3.47 11.44
CA MET A 51 16.04 2.26 10.66
C MET A 51 14.54 2.06 10.48
N VAL A 52 13.75 2.34 11.51
CA VAL A 52 12.29 2.29 11.43
C VAL A 52 11.77 3.40 10.51
N LYS A 53 12.33 4.61 10.63
CA LYS A 53 11.99 5.74 9.76
C LYS A 53 12.25 5.39 8.28
N GLN A 54 13.44 4.88 7.98
CA GLN A 54 13.79 4.44 6.64
C GLN A 54 12.84 3.35 6.12
N LEU A 55 12.54 2.32 6.92
CA LEU A 55 11.62 1.25 6.56
C LEU A 55 10.24 1.79 6.18
N LEU A 56 9.71 2.74 6.96
CA LEU A 56 8.42 3.36 6.67
C LEU A 56 8.47 4.17 5.37
N MET A 57 9.53 4.93 5.14
CA MET A 57 9.71 5.72 3.92
C MET A 57 9.84 4.82 2.69
N GLU A 58 10.60 3.74 2.76
CA GLU A 58 10.71 2.74 1.68
C GLU A 58 9.35 2.08 1.39
N PHE A 59 8.59 1.73 2.43
CA PHE A 59 7.26 1.17 2.26
C PHE A 59 6.31 2.16 1.57
N ILE A 60 6.33 3.43 1.96
CA ILE A 60 5.55 4.50 1.32
C ILE A 60 6.00 4.66 -0.14
N GLY A 61 7.30 4.64 -0.41
CA GLY A 61 7.84 4.69 -1.77
C GLY A 61 7.30 3.57 -2.66
N VAL A 62 7.22 2.34 -2.14
CA VAL A 62 6.60 1.22 -2.88
C VAL A 62 5.09 1.45 -3.08
N CYS A 63 4.37 2.03 -2.12
CA CYS A 63 2.94 2.33 -2.28
C CYS A 63 2.68 3.25 -3.47
N ILE A 64 3.50 4.27 -3.67
CA ILE A 64 3.34 5.28 -4.73
C ILE A 64 3.99 4.90 -6.06
N SER A 65 4.85 3.89 -6.07
CA SER A 65 5.52 3.39 -7.28
C SER A 65 4.65 2.38 -8.03
N ASN A 66 5.11 1.95 -9.21
CA ASN A 66 4.49 0.86 -9.97
C ASN A 66 5.03 -0.53 -9.58
N VAL A 67 5.87 -0.62 -8.57
CA VAL A 67 6.39 -1.89 -8.07
C VAL A 67 5.24 -2.76 -7.56
N LYS A 68 5.21 -4.01 -7.98
CA LYS A 68 4.19 -4.97 -7.54
C LYS A 68 4.43 -5.34 -6.08
N GLY A 69 3.45 -5.07 -5.21
CA GLY A 69 3.59 -5.25 -3.75
C GLY A 69 3.96 -6.68 -3.34
N TRP A 70 3.46 -7.69 -4.03
CA TRP A 70 3.79 -9.10 -3.74
C TRP A 70 5.29 -9.44 -3.93
N ARG A 71 6.07 -8.63 -4.69
CA ARG A 71 7.52 -8.81 -4.77
C ARG A 71 8.22 -8.57 -3.45
N MET A 72 7.63 -7.74 -2.59
CA MET A 72 8.13 -7.49 -1.23
C MET A 72 7.91 -8.69 -0.31
N LYS A 73 6.90 -9.55 -0.61
CA LYS A 73 6.49 -10.70 0.21
C LYS A 73 6.22 -10.34 1.68
N ARG A 74 5.71 -9.14 1.92
CA ARG A 74 5.55 -8.54 3.24
C ARG A 74 4.27 -7.71 3.32
N ALA A 75 3.79 -7.55 4.55
CA ALA A 75 2.77 -6.58 4.91
C ALA A 75 3.31 -5.72 6.06
N LEU A 76 2.87 -4.48 6.17
CA LEU A 76 3.23 -3.61 7.28
C LEU A 76 2.19 -3.75 8.39
N PHE A 77 2.67 -4.01 9.61
CA PHE A 77 1.88 -4.01 10.83
C PHE A 77 2.45 -2.99 11.79
N LEU A 78 1.68 -1.94 12.12
CA LEU A 78 2.05 -0.94 13.11
C LEU A 78 1.44 -1.29 14.46
N VAL A 79 2.23 -1.87 15.32
CA VAL A 79 1.82 -2.28 16.68
C VAL A 79 2.29 -1.27 17.71
N GLY A 80 1.40 -0.83 18.59
CA GLY A 80 1.73 0.11 19.66
C GLY A 80 0.48 0.63 20.36
N GLN A 81 0.68 1.42 21.41
CA GLN A 81 -0.41 2.04 22.19
C GLN A 81 -1.29 2.93 21.30
N GLY A 82 -2.53 3.17 21.73
CA GLY A 82 -3.42 4.14 21.11
C GLY A 82 -2.81 5.56 21.08
N ASP A 83 -3.30 6.40 20.20
CA ASP A 83 -2.96 7.84 20.10
C ASP A 83 -1.49 8.16 19.88
N THR A 84 -0.71 7.23 19.32
CA THR A 84 0.71 7.42 19.01
C THR A 84 0.97 7.90 17.57
N GLY A 85 -0.06 8.35 16.83
CA GLY A 85 0.08 8.88 15.49
C GLY A 85 0.04 7.87 14.34
N LYS A 86 0.00 6.56 14.59
CA LYS A 86 -0.04 5.51 13.55
C LYS A 86 -1.12 5.74 12.49
N LEU A 87 -2.32 6.11 12.93
CA LEU A 87 -3.44 6.40 12.04
C LEU A 87 -3.18 7.63 11.15
N GLN A 88 -2.47 8.62 11.68
CA GLN A 88 -2.13 9.84 10.91
C GLN A 88 -1.20 9.50 9.76
N LEU A 89 -0.21 8.64 9.97
CA LEU A 89 0.70 8.19 8.89
C LEU A 89 -0.08 7.47 7.79
N LYS A 90 -0.97 6.55 8.17
CA LYS A 90 -1.82 5.85 7.21
C LYS A 90 -2.70 6.82 6.43
N SER A 91 -3.36 7.76 7.11
CA SER A 91 -4.20 8.78 6.47
C SER A 91 -3.42 9.69 5.51
N LEU A 92 -2.17 10.01 5.84
CA LEU A 92 -1.28 10.76 4.95
C LEU A 92 -1.03 9.98 3.65
N VAL A 93 -0.68 8.70 3.77
CA VAL A 93 -0.42 7.83 2.60
C VAL A 93 -1.69 7.62 1.77
N GLU A 94 -2.85 7.46 2.40
CA GLU A 94 -4.13 7.38 1.71
C GLU A 94 -4.46 8.65 0.90
N ARG A 95 -4.15 9.82 1.45
CA ARG A 95 -4.28 11.10 0.71
C ARG A 95 -3.31 11.19 -0.45
N LEU A 96 -2.06 10.76 -0.26
CA LEU A 96 -1.05 10.72 -1.31
C LEU A 96 -1.45 9.79 -2.45
N LEU A 97 -2.03 8.63 -2.13
CA LEU A 97 -2.52 7.68 -3.12
C LEU A 97 -3.78 8.17 -3.85
N GLY A 98 -4.63 8.92 -3.17
CA GLY A 98 -5.92 9.36 -3.71
C GLY A 98 -7.02 8.31 -3.69
N ARG A 99 -8.25 8.76 -3.85
CA ARG A 99 -9.44 7.90 -3.83
C ARG A 99 -9.39 6.87 -4.95
N GLY A 100 -9.78 5.65 -4.64
CA GLY A 100 -9.80 4.53 -5.59
C GLY A 100 -8.52 3.72 -5.59
N ASN A 101 -7.41 4.26 -5.09
CA ASN A 101 -6.14 3.54 -5.01
C ASN A 101 -5.91 2.85 -3.65
N PHE A 102 -6.78 3.08 -2.69
CA PHE A 102 -6.73 2.40 -1.39
C PHE A 102 -8.11 1.95 -0.92
N ILE A 103 -8.13 0.98 -0.02
CA ILE A 103 -9.33 0.51 0.66
C ILE A 103 -9.07 0.21 2.13
N GLY A 104 -9.98 0.68 3.00
CA GLY A 104 -10.05 0.27 4.40
C GLY A 104 -10.74 -1.09 4.49
N ILE A 105 -9.99 -2.12 4.85
CA ILE A 105 -10.50 -3.50 4.95
C ILE A 105 -9.68 -4.27 5.98
N ASP A 106 -10.32 -5.01 6.86
CA ASP A 106 -9.62 -5.85 7.83
C ASP A 106 -9.29 -7.25 7.27
N LEU A 107 -8.45 -8.00 7.99
CA LEU A 107 -8.04 -9.34 7.57
C LEU A 107 -9.23 -10.30 7.47
N LYS A 108 -10.22 -10.19 8.35
CA LYS A 108 -11.40 -11.05 8.32
C LYS A 108 -12.30 -10.73 7.12
N GLU A 109 -12.40 -9.46 6.77
CA GLU A 109 -13.13 -9.04 5.58
C GLU A 109 -12.44 -9.51 4.30
N ILE A 110 -11.09 -9.44 4.24
CA ILE A 110 -10.28 -9.96 3.12
C ILE A 110 -10.53 -11.47 2.91
N GLU A 111 -10.62 -12.25 3.98
CA GLU A 111 -10.88 -13.70 3.91
C GLU A 111 -12.34 -14.04 3.58
N SER A 112 -13.24 -13.05 3.58
CA SER A 112 -14.64 -13.25 3.22
C SER A 112 -14.85 -13.46 1.72
N ARG A 113 -16.02 -13.97 1.33
CA ARG A 113 -16.37 -14.30 -0.06
C ARG A 113 -16.13 -13.16 -1.05
N PHE A 114 -16.43 -11.92 -0.67
CA PHE A 114 -16.31 -10.74 -1.54
C PHE A 114 -15.08 -9.88 -1.24
N GLY A 115 -14.29 -10.25 -0.23
CA GLY A 115 -13.15 -9.46 0.22
C GLY A 115 -12.09 -9.28 -0.86
N THR A 116 -11.84 -10.31 -1.65
CA THR A 116 -10.91 -10.25 -2.79
C THR A 116 -11.37 -9.30 -3.89
N GLY A 117 -12.68 -9.21 -4.13
CA GLY A 117 -13.25 -8.24 -5.06
C GLY A 117 -13.03 -6.79 -4.59
N ALA A 118 -13.15 -6.56 -3.28
CA ALA A 118 -12.97 -5.23 -2.70
C ALA A 118 -11.54 -4.68 -2.89
N VAL A 119 -10.52 -5.53 -2.86
CA VAL A 119 -9.11 -5.12 -3.01
C VAL A 119 -8.65 -5.07 -4.48
N TYR A 120 -9.49 -5.48 -5.41
CA TYR A 120 -9.15 -5.46 -6.82
C TYR A 120 -8.82 -4.04 -7.31
N GLY A 121 -7.67 -3.88 -7.96
CA GLY A 121 -7.24 -2.59 -8.54
C GLY A 121 -6.68 -1.60 -7.53
N THR A 122 -6.65 -1.91 -6.22
CA THR A 122 -6.09 -0.99 -5.22
C THR A 122 -4.57 -1.15 -5.07
N ARG A 123 -3.92 -0.05 -4.66
CA ARG A 123 -2.47 -0.01 -4.34
C ARG A 123 -2.19 -0.26 -2.88
N LEU A 124 -3.16 0.05 -2.01
CA LEU A 124 -3.07 -0.14 -0.58
C LEU A 124 -4.38 -0.71 -0.06
N ALA A 125 -4.29 -1.78 0.71
CA ALA A 125 -5.43 -2.34 1.43
C ALA A 125 -5.05 -2.59 2.89
N GLY A 126 -5.98 -2.34 3.78
CA GLY A 126 -5.78 -2.61 5.21
C GLY A 126 -6.62 -1.76 6.11
N SER A 127 -6.56 -2.05 7.41
CA SER A 127 -7.36 -1.41 8.45
C SER A 127 -6.47 -0.90 9.57
N SER A 128 -6.96 0.08 10.30
CA SER A 128 -6.30 0.58 11.53
C SER A 128 -6.69 -0.25 12.75
N ASP A 129 -7.83 -0.96 12.67
CA ASP A 129 -8.31 -1.86 13.71
C ASP A 129 -8.36 -3.27 13.16
N MET A 130 -7.69 -4.19 13.84
CA MET A 130 -7.63 -5.59 13.41
C MET A 130 -8.46 -6.49 14.31
N SER A 131 -9.29 -7.32 13.67
CA SER A 131 -9.86 -8.50 14.31
C SER A 131 -8.81 -9.61 14.38
N PHE A 132 -8.71 -10.30 15.52
CA PHE A 132 -7.84 -11.46 15.63
C PHE A 132 -8.35 -12.61 14.75
N LEU A 133 -7.44 -13.13 13.91
CA LEU A 133 -7.65 -14.34 13.13
C LEU A 133 -6.57 -15.36 13.49
N SER A 134 -6.93 -16.64 13.42
CA SER A 134 -5.93 -17.70 13.52
C SER A 134 -5.04 -17.73 12.27
N VAL A 135 -3.80 -18.19 12.42
CA VAL A 135 -2.83 -18.27 11.30
C VAL A 135 -3.35 -19.18 10.18
N ASP A 136 -4.18 -20.17 10.50
CA ASP A 136 -4.76 -21.11 9.51
C ASP A 136 -5.83 -20.45 8.64
N GLU A 137 -6.43 -19.37 9.11
CA GLU A 137 -7.48 -18.62 8.41
C GLU A 137 -6.95 -17.55 7.45
N LEU A 138 -5.63 -17.33 7.39
CA LEU A 138 -4.98 -16.31 6.57
C LEU A 138 -4.60 -16.80 5.16
N LYS A 139 -5.47 -17.56 4.50
CA LYS A 139 -5.20 -18.13 3.18
C LYS A 139 -5.09 -17.06 2.09
N THR A 140 -6.04 -16.13 2.07
CA THR A 140 -6.09 -15.05 1.08
C THR A 140 -4.95 -14.06 1.30
N PHE A 141 -4.67 -13.70 2.56
CA PHE A 141 -3.52 -12.88 2.93
C PHE A 141 -2.19 -13.47 2.40
N LYS A 142 -1.97 -14.77 2.61
CA LYS A 142 -0.76 -15.45 2.10
C LYS A 142 -0.65 -15.39 0.59
N LYS A 143 -1.75 -15.57 -0.13
CA LYS A 143 -1.81 -15.44 -1.59
C LYS A 143 -1.51 -14.01 -2.05
N MET A 144 -2.08 -13.00 -1.38
CA MET A 144 -1.86 -11.60 -1.71
C MET A 144 -0.39 -11.21 -1.56
N THR A 145 0.24 -11.59 -0.45
CA THR A 145 1.66 -11.31 -0.19
C THR A 145 2.60 -12.19 -1.01
N GLY A 146 2.16 -13.37 -1.43
CA GLY A 146 2.92 -14.31 -2.25
C GLY A 146 2.89 -14.02 -3.75
N GLY A 147 1.88 -13.29 -4.22
CA GLY A 147 1.65 -13.04 -5.65
C GLY A 147 0.89 -14.16 -6.35
N ASP A 148 0.22 -15.01 -5.57
CA ASP A 148 -0.63 -16.07 -6.10
C ASP A 148 -1.92 -15.47 -6.70
N SER A 149 -2.52 -16.26 -7.59
CA SER A 149 -3.81 -15.91 -8.18
C SER A 149 -4.95 -15.95 -7.16
N LEU A 150 -5.81 -14.96 -7.26
CA LEU A 150 -7.03 -14.75 -6.48
C LEU A 150 -8.24 -14.71 -7.42
N PHE A 151 -9.40 -15.08 -6.92
CA PHE A 151 -10.67 -14.88 -7.61
C PHE A 151 -11.39 -13.68 -7.03
N ALA A 152 -11.69 -12.68 -7.85
CA ALA A 152 -12.59 -11.60 -7.50
C ALA A 152 -14.03 -11.99 -7.87
N GLU A 153 -14.96 -11.75 -6.95
CA GLU A 153 -16.37 -11.94 -7.17
C GLU A 153 -17.12 -10.64 -6.84
N PHE A 154 -17.84 -10.09 -7.80
CA PHE A 154 -18.75 -8.98 -7.58
C PHE A 154 -20.20 -9.47 -7.64
N LYS A 155 -21.06 -8.88 -6.83
CA LYS A 155 -22.48 -9.28 -6.77
C LYS A 155 -23.13 -9.20 -8.17
N GLY A 156 -23.61 -10.33 -8.67
CA GLY A 156 -24.28 -10.41 -9.97
C GLY A 156 -23.34 -10.44 -11.18
N GLN A 157 -22.04 -10.60 -10.99
CA GLN A 157 -21.06 -10.71 -12.09
C GLN A 157 -20.38 -12.07 -12.03
N GLN A 158 -19.80 -12.49 -13.15
CA GLN A 158 -18.92 -13.65 -13.20
C GLN A 158 -17.63 -13.38 -12.42
N ALA A 159 -17.21 -14.37 -11.63
CA ALA A 159 -15.89 -14.31 -10.97
C ALA A 159 -14.77 -14.33 -12.02
N PHE A 160 -13.71 -13.58 -11.76
CA PHE A 160 -12.52 -13.52 -12.60
C PHE A 160 -11.26 -13.65 -11.76
N GLU A 161 -10.18 -14.03 -12.41
CA GLU A 161 -8.89 -14.26 -11.78
C GLU A 161 -8.00 -13.03 -11.89
N PHE A 162 -7.28 -12.69 -10.82
CA PHE A 162 -6.32 -11.59 -10.78
C PHE A 162 -5.20 -11.84 -9.78
N THR A 163 -4.12 -11.07 -9.88
CA THR A 163 -3.05 -11.00 -8.87
C THR A 163 -3.10 -9.65 -8.16
N PHE A 164 -3.10 -9.65 -6.85
CA PHE A 164 -3.06 -8.42 -6.07
C PHE A 164 -1.67 -7.77 -6.18
N ASN A 165 -1.62 -6.57 -6.74
CA ASN A 165 -0.38 -5.82 -6.97
C ASN A 165 -0.12 -4.73 -5.92
N GLY A 166 -1.04 -4.52 -4.99
CA GLY A 166 -0.92 -3.55 -3.91
C GLY A 166 -0.13 -4.06 -2.72
N LEU A 167 -0.09 -3.26 -1.68
CA LEU A 167 0.49 -3.57 -0.38
C LEU A 167 -0.59 -3.69 0.70
N LEU A 168 -0.26 -4.41 1.76
CA LEU A 168 -1.12 -4.58 2.93
C LEU A 168 -0.55 -3.81 4.11
N TRP A 169 -1.41 -3.02 4.80
CA TRP A 169 -1.05 -2.21 5.96
C TRP A 169 -2.11 -2.30 7.06
N PHE A 170 -1.72 -2.75 8.26
CA PHE A 170 -2.56 -2.93 9.43
C PHE A 170 -1.98 -2.27 10.66
#